data_2e408018805ea9e7f355008bd4ef1504
#
_entry.id   2e408018805ea9e7f355008bd4ef1504
#
_cell.length_a   1.000
_cell.length_b   1.000
_cell.length_c   1.000
_cell.angle_alpha   90.00
_cell.angle_beta   90.00
_cell.angle_gamma   90.00
#
_symmetry.space_group_name_H-M   'P 1'
#
loop_
_entity.id
_entity.type
_entity.pdbx_description
1 polymer ?
#
loop_
_entity_poly.entity_id
_entity_poly.type
_entity_poly.pdbx_seq_one_letter_code
_entity_poly.pdbx_strand_id
1 'polypeptide(L)'
;AQDFERTKLTAVGTTPSDIPTSADFDSDDTIIGINMANRTANSITASCFMTSNQANDDIAFDFNITVTVAGGNFILDGQTKPALVLYRGFTYTFDVSSNTISSGSHVFAFATEADGANSSGYTTGVTATGTQGQANAKITLQVTDSTPETLYYYCTAHSGMGNTITSTNAHFIVKDAPIPAGSALQLLDGGAKMVVQNGDRMFFQSSTASSLD
;
A
#
# COMPACT_ATOMS: atom_id res chain seq x y z
N ALA A 1 3.63 29.31 -18.66
CA ALA A 1 4.25 29.81 -17.43
C ALA A 1 4.71 28.60 -16.65
N GLN A 2 5.93 28.59 -16.13
CA GLN A 2 6.35 27.58 -15.16
C GLN A 2 5.64 27.89 -13.86
N ASP A 3 4.87 26.92 -13.34
CA ASP A 3 4.28 27.01 -12.02
C ASP A 3 5.16 26.23 -11.04
N PHE A 4 5.48 26.84 -9.90
CA PHE A 4 6.28 26.20 -8.85
C PHE A 4 5.38 25.93 -7.66
N GLU A 5 5.01 24.72 -7.48
CA GLU A 5 4.23 24.28 -6.33
C GLU A 5 5.10 23.73 -5.20
N ARG A 6 4.63 23.89 -3.98
CA ARG A 6 5.23 23.31 -2.79
C ARG A 6 4.20 22.49 -2.04
N THR A 7 4.42 21.20 -2.01
CA THR A 7 3.64 20.26 -1.23
C THR A 7 4.40 19.86 0.03
N LYS A 8 3.70 19.62 1.13
CA LYS A 8 4.28 19.09 2.36
C LYS A 8 3.40 18.02 2.97
N LEU A 9 4.03 17.01 3.54
CA LEU A 9 3.45 16.08 4.49
C LEU A 9 3.86 16.49 5.90
N THR A 10 3.03 16.20 6.88
CA THR A 10 3.34 16.44 8.28
C THR A 10 2.98 15.22 9.11
N ALA A 11 3.77 14.96 10.14
CA ALA A 11 3.53 13.86 11.06
C ALA A 11 3.49 12.47 10.39
N VAL A 12 4.28 12.28 9.32
CA VAL A 12 4.43 10.98 8.68
C VAL A 12 4.96 9.95 9.68
N GLY A 13 4.37 8.79 9.68
CA GLY A 13 4.66 7.73 10.64
C GLY A 13 5.05 6.41 9.98
N THR A 14 4.71 5.31 10.67
CA THR A 14 5.04 3.95 10.23
C THR A 14 4.18 3.44 9.07
N THR A 15 3.02 4.07 8.83
CA THR A 15 2.24 3.86 7.61
C THR A 15 2.74 4.84 6.57
N PRO A 16 3.02 4.40 5.34
CA PRO A 16 3.41 5.31 4.26
C PRO A 16 2.35 6.38 3.98
N SER A 17 2.80 7.58 3.71
CA SER A 17 1.96 8.71 3.29
C SER A 17 2.45 9.22 1.95
N ASP A 18 1.55 9.59 1.07
CA ASP A 18 1.85 9.90 -0.33
C ASP A 18 1.73 11.37 -0.71
N ILE A 19 2.38 11.70 -1.80
CA ILE A 19 2.26 12.94 -2.54
C ILE A 19 2.03 12.61 -4.03
N PRO A 20 0.99 13.13 -4.69
CA PRO A 20 -0.15 13.84 -4.12
C PRO A 20 -0.98 12.96 -3.16
N THR A 21 -1.61 13.57 -2.15
CA THR A 21 -2.32 12.81 -1.12
C THR A 21 -3.50 12.05 -1.71
N SER A 22 -3.48 10.73 -1.61
CA SER A 22 -4.51 9.81 -2.12
C SER A 22 -4.82 10.00 -3.61
N ALA A 23 -3.81 10.38 -4.38
CA ALA A 23 -3.94 10.58 -5.82
C ALA A 23 -2.61 10.29 -6.53
N ASP A 24 -2.67 10.14 -7.84
CA ASP A 24 -1.50 10.02 -8.71
C ASP A 24 -1.05 11.41 -9.17
N PHE A 25 0.20 11.54 -9.62
CA PHE A 25 0.59 12.70 -10.42
C PHE A 25 -0.22 12.70 -11.71
N ASP A 26 -0.87 13.82 -12.02
CA ASP A 26 -1.77 13.96 -13.17
C ASP A 26 -1.08 14.47 -14.43
N SER A 27 0.21 14.70 -14.35
CA SER A 27 1.07 15.19 -15.43
C SER A 27 2.52 14.72 -15.23
N ASP A 28 3.33 14.89 -16.26
CA ASP A 28 4.79 14.73 -16.16
C ASP A 28 5.38 15.96 -15.47
N ASP A 29 5.83 15.77 -14.22
CA ASP A 29 6.36 16.84 -13.39
C ASP A 29 7.84 16.67 -13.08
N THR A 30 8.49 17.78 -12.72
CA THR A 30 9.88 17.77 -12.28
C THR A 30 9.99 18.15 -10.81
N ILE A 31 10.41 17.21 -9.99
CA ILE A 31 10.70 17.45 -8.58
C ILE A 31 12.12 18.02 -8.47
N ILE A 32 12.23 19.20 -7.87
CA ILE A 32 13.49 19.94 -7.74
C ILE A 32 14.06 19.95 -6.32
N GLY A 33 13.32 19.40 -5.36
CA GLY A 33 13.77 19.29 -3.98
C GLY A 33 12.91 18.34 -3.15
N ILE A 34 13.55 17.51 -2.34
CA ILE A 34 12.90 16.68 -1.32
C ILE A 34 13.68 16.86 -0.03
N ASN A 35 12.99 17.26 1.03
CA ASN A 35 13.56 17.40 2.35
C ASN A 35 12.70 16.65 3.36
N MET A 36 13.32 15.79 4.17
CA MET A 36 12.67 15.01 5.22
C MET A 36 13.23 15.41 6.58
N ALA A 37 12.43 16.04 7.43
CA ALA A 37 12.84 16.55 8.72
C ALA A 37 12.36 15.65 9.86
N ASN A 38 13.29 15.25 10.73
CA ASN A 38 12.99 14.56 11.98
C ASN A 38 12.53 15.58 13.04
N ARG A 39 11.27 15.54 13.42
CA ARG A 39 10.66 16.42 14.41
C ARG A 39 10.74 15.90 15.85
N THR A 40 11.41 14.78 16.07
CA THR A 40 11.50 14.13 17.39
C THR A 40 12.84 14.36 18.08
N ALA A 41 12.88 14.04 19.38
CA ALA A 41 14.09 14.09 20.19
C ALA A 41 15.00 12.85 20.05
N ASN A 42 14.62 11.86 19.23
CA ASN A 42 15.37 10.63 19.00
C ASN A 42 15.69 10.48 17.52
N SER A 43 16.72 9.71 17.19
CA SER A 43 16.99 9.32 15.81
C SER A 43 15.84 8.46 15.27
N ILE A 44 15.49 8.68 14.02
CA ILE A 44 14.53 7.85 13.27
C ILE A 44 15.19 7.34 12.00
N THR A 45 14.57 6.40 11.31
CA THR A 45 14.88 6.13 9.90
C THR A 45 13.72 6.56 9.03
N ALA A 46 14.04 7.01 7.82
CA ALA A 46 13.05 7.44 6.85
C ALA A 46 13.28 6.77 5.50
N SER A 47 12.20 6.49 4.81
CA SER A 47 12.20 5.95 3.47
C SER A 47 11.36 6.82 2.54
N CYS A 48 11.82 6.95 1.29
CA CYS A 48 11.09 7.53 0.19
C CYS A 48 11.10 6.57 -0.98
N PHE A 49 9.95 6.27 -1.54
CA PHE A 49 9.83 5.37 -2.68
C PHE A 49 8.75 5.84 -3.65
N MET A 50 8.87 5.37 -4.87
CA MET A 50 7.88 5.61 -5.92
C MET A 50 7.20 4.32 -6.35
N THR A 51 6.00 4.47 -6.83
CA THR A 51 5.27 3.46 -7.56
C THR A 51 4.95 4.02 -8.93
N SER A 52 5.08 3.19 -9.98
CA SER A 52 4.79 3.59 -11.34
C SER A 52 3.34 3.29 -11.69
N ASN A 53 2.79 4.07 -12.60
CA ASN A 53 1.45 3.86 -13.14
C ASN A 53 1.25 2.40 -13.57
N GLN A 54 0.36 1.72 -12.86
CA GLN A 54 -0.15 0.40 -13.22
C GLN A 54 -1.64 0.57 -13.44
N ALA A 55 -2.17 0.21 -14.58
CA ALA A 55 -3.60 0.29 -14.85
C ALA A 55 -4.41 -0.42 -13.73
N ASN A 56 -5.31 0.31 -13.06
CA ASN A 56 -6.13 -0.06 -11.90
C ASN A 56 -5.47 0.13 -10.51
N ASP A 57 -4.63 1.14 -10.37
CA ASP A 57 -3.75 1.32 -9.22
C ASP A 57 -4.38 1.94 -7.97
N ASP A 58 -5.59 2.48 -8.04
CA ASP A 58 -6.19 3.22 -6.91
C ASP A 58 -6.28 2.39 -5.61
N ILE A 59 -6.28 1.06 -5.72
CA ILE A 59 -6.31 0.16 -4.55
C ILE A 59 -4.89 -0.29 -4.13
N ALA A 60 -3.95 -0.39 -5.06
CA ALA A 60 -2.60 -0.88 -4.79
C ALA A 60 -1.83 -0.01 -3.80
N PHE A 61 -2.26 1.21 -3.57
CA PHE A 61 -1.61 2.19 -2.71
C PHE A 61 -2.32 2.42 -1.38
N ASP A 62 -3.48 1.83 -1.20
CA ASP A 62 -4.10 1.85 0.11
C ASP A 62 -3.62 0.64 0.92
N PHE A 63 -2.84 0.90 1.97
CA PHE A 63 -2.38 -0.14 2.88
C PHE A 63 -3.48 -0.66 3.80
N ASN A 64 -4.69 -0.06 3.74
CA ASN A 64 -5.90 -0.45 4.45
C ASN A 64 -7.05 -0.57 3.46
N ILE A 65 -7.32 -1.77 3.01
CA ILE A 65 -8.27 -2.08 1.94
C ILE A 65 -9.59 -2.53 2.58
N THR A 66 -10.68 -1.84 2.27
CA THR A 66 -12.02 -2.23 2.71
C THR A 66 -12.56 -3.34 1.81
N VAL A 67 -13.00 -4.44 2.40
CA VAL A 67 -13.57 -5.58 1.65
C VAL A 67 -15.06 -5.70 1.95
N THR A 68 -15.86 -5.72 0.89
CA THR A 68 -17.30 -5.99 0.92
C THR A 68 -17.67 -7.02 -0.13
N VAL A 69 -18.93 -7.46 -0.15
CA VAL A 69 -19.45 -8.40 -1.16
C VAL A 69 -20.69 -7.81 -1.82
N ALA A 70 -20.71 -7.80 -3.14
CA ALA A 70 -21.87 -7.45 -3.94
C ALA A 70 -21.90 -8.26 -5.24
N GLY A 71 -23.09 -8.68 -5.66
CA GLY A 71 -23.28 -9.44 -6.91
C GLY A 71 -22.44 -10.72 -7.01
N GLY A 72 -22.14 -11.37 -5.88
CA GLY A 72 -21.29 -12.55 -5.87
C GLY A 72 -19.79 -12.27 -6.12
N ASN A 73 -19.33 -11.05 -5.90
CA ASN A 73 -17.94 -10.67 -6.05
C ASN A 73 -17.43 -9.96 -4.80
N PHE A 74 -16.15 -10.07 -4.49
CA PHE A 74 -15.49 -9.17 -3.57
C PHE A 74 -15.36 -7.78 -4.21
N ILE A 75 -15.68 -6.77 -3.42
CA ILE A 75 -15.51 -5.35 -3.75
C ILE A 75 -14.42 -4.83 -2.82
N LEU A 76 -13.33 -4.36 -3.38
CA LEU A 76 -12.20 -3.81 -2.66
C LEU A 76 -12.16 -2.30 -2.91
N ASP A 77 -12.29 -1.50 -1.85
CA ASP A 77 -12.37 -0.03 -1.91
C ASP A 77 -13.34 0.49 -2.98
N GLY A 78 -14.50 -0.19 -3.12
CA GLY A 78 -15.53 0.15 -4.08
C GLY A 78 -15.35 -0.43 -5.48
N GLN A 79 -14.22 -1.06 -5.80
CA GLN A 79 -13.96 -1.68 -7.10
C GLN A 79 -14.32 -3.17 -7.11
N THR A 80 -14.96 -3.61 -8.19
CA THR A 80 -15.38 -5.01 -8.33
C THR A 80 -14.24 -5.90 -8.81
N LYS A 81 -13.79 -6.81 -7.94
CA LYS A 81 -12.72 -7.78 -8.23
C LYS A 81 -11.48 -7.16 -8.91
N PRO A 82 -10.89 -6.10 -8.37
CA PRO A 82 -9.70 -5.54 -9.00
C PRO A 82 -8.52 -6.52 -8.92
N ALA A 83 -7.67 -6.54 -9.92
CA ALA A 83 -6.34 -7.08 -9.77
C ALA A 83 -5.53 -6.16 -8.85
N LEU A 84 -4.79 -6.73 -7.92
CA LEU A 84 -3.99 -5.97 -6.97
C LEU A 84 -2.50 -6.03 -7.34
N VAL A 85 -1.79 -4.93 -7.10
CA VAL A 85 -0.33 -4.90 -7.06
C VAL A 85 0.06 -4.56 -5.62
N LEU A 86 0.79 -5.45 -4.96
CA LEU A 86 1.27 -5.25 -3.59
C LEU A 86 2.80 -5.20 -3.57
N TYR A 87 3.35 -4.29 -2.76
CA TYR A 87 4.78 -4.05 -2.74
C TYR A 87 5.47 -4.82 -1.61
N ARG A 88 6.62 -5.44 -1.93
CA ARG A 88 7.46 -6.16 -0.97
C ARG A 88 8.03 -5.20 0.09
N GLY A 89 8.05 -5.67 1.33
CA GLY A 89 8.48 -4.89 2.48
C GLY A 89 7.34 -4.19 3.23
N PHE A 90 6.10 -4.27 2.73
CA PHE A 90 4.94 -3.62 3.33
C PHE A 90 3.91 -4.62 3.85
N THR A 91 3.06 -4.14 4.76
CA THR A 91 1.94 -4.90 5.31
C THR A 91 0.64 -4.24 4.89
N TYR A 92 -0.23 -5.02 4.29
CA TYR A 92 -1.56 -4.61 3.85
C TYR A 92 -2.61 -5.16 4.80
N THR A 93 -3.57 -4.32 5.15
CA THR A 93 -4.69 -4.69 6.03
C THR A 93 -5.97 -4.71 5.20
N PHE A 94 -6.63 -5.84 5.18
CA PHE A 94 -7.93 -6.02 4.57
C PHE A 94 -8.98 -5.98 5.67
N ASP A 95 -9.81 -4.93 5.68
CA ASP A 95 -10.95 -4.81 6.59
C ASP A 95 -12.07 -5.70 6.09
N VAL A 96 -12.26 -6.83 6.74
CA VAL A 96 -13.28 -7.85 6.42
C VAL A 96 -14.44 -7.81 7.42
N SER A 97 -14.68 -6.66 8.04
CA SER A 97 -15.72 -6.48 9.08
C SER A 97 -17.13 -6.34 8.50
N SER A 98 -17.28 -6.10 7.21
CA SER A 98 -18.58 -5.88 6.58
C SER A 98 -19.51 -7.09 6.75
N ASN A 99 -20.75 -6.84 7.16
CA ASN A 99 -21.79 -7.88 7.28
C ASN A 99 -22.14 -8.54 5.93
N THR A 100 -21.78 -7.92 4.80
CA THR A 100 -21.97 -8.53 3.47
C THR A 100 -21.11 -9.79 3.30
N ILE A 101 -20.00 -9.91 4.02
CA ILE A 101 -19.14 -11.09 4.03
C ILE A 101 -19.83 -12.25 4.78
N SER A 102 -20.43 -11.98 5.93
CA SER A 102 -21.07 -13.02 6.72
C SER A 102 -22.45 -13.46 6.18
N SER A 103 -23.15 -12.57 5.47
CA SER A 103 -24.51 -12.85 4.96
C SER A 103 -24.58 -14.00 3.96
N GLY A 104 -23.48 -14.28 3.25
CA GLY A 104 -23.37 -15.38 2.30
C GLY A 104 -22.29 -16.40 2.64
N SER A 105 -21.75 -16.36 3.86
CA SER A 105 -20.59 -17.18 4.27
C SER A 105 -19.38 -17.01 3.37
N HIS A 106 -19.14 -15.77 2.93
CA HIS A 106 -18.03 -15.45 2.04
C HIS A 106 -16.76 -15.21 2.86
N VAL A 107 -15.90 -16.21 2.94
CA VAL A 107 -14.62 -16.11 3.66
C VAL A 107 -13.54 -15.65 2.69
N PHE A 108 -13.00 -14.45 2.94
CA PHE A 108 -11.87 -13.89 2.20
C PHE A 108 -10.58 -14.57 2.60
N ALA A 109 -9.81 -15.05 1.64
CA ALA A 109 -8.55 -15.74 1.86
C ALA A 109 -7.58 -15.53 0.68
N PHE A 110 -6.31 -15.94 0.88
CA PHE A 110 -5.28 -15.92 -0.14
C PHE A 110 -4.87 -17.32 -0.56
N ALA A 111 -4.46 -17.47 -1.82
CA ALA A 111 -3.96 -18.74 -2.37
C ALA A 111 -2.87 -18.50 -3.43
N THR A 112 -2.13 -19.54 -3.76
CA THR A 112 -1.19 -19.55 -4.89
C THR A 112 -1.85 -19.96 -6.21
N GLU A 113 -3.08 -20.46 -6.14
CA GLU A 113 -3.88 -20.88 -7.28
C GLU A 113 -5.18 -20.09 -7.35
N ALA A 114 -5.67 -19.86 -8.56
CA ALA A 114 -6.95 -19.17 -8.76
C ALA A 114 -8.08 -19.90 -8.02
N ASP A 115 -8.94 -19.16 -7.34
CA ASP A 115 -10.05 -19.66 -6.51
C ASP A 115 -9.60 -20.68 -5.43
N GLY A 116 -8.32 -20.67 -5.04
CA GLY A 116 -7.78 -21.66 -4.12
C GLY A 116 -7.78 -23.10 -4.64
N ALA A 117 -7.95 -23.31 -5.95
CA ALA A 117 -7.99 -24.62 -6.56
C ALA A 117 -6.68 -25.40 -6.26
N ASN A 118 -6.82 -26.64 -5.82
CA ASN A 118 -5.69 -27.52 -5.46
C ASN A 118 -4.72 -26.97 -4.41
N SER A 119 -5.11 -25.96 -3.63
CA SER A 119 -4.28 -25.32 -2.62
C SER A 119 -4.96 -25.33 -1.25
N SER A 120 -4.18 -25.43 -0.20
CA SER A 120 -4.65 -25.32 1.20
C SER A 120 -4.78 -23.86 1.65
N GLY A 121 -4.69 -22.91 0.72
CA GLY A 121 -4.59 -21.48 1.02
C GLY A 121 -3.15 -21.04 1.26
N TYR A 122 -2.91 -19.75 1.08
CA TYR A 122 -1.63 -19.11 1.39
C TYR A 122 -1.72 -18.42 2.76
N THR A 123 -0.86 -18.83 3.68
CA THR A 123 -0.90 -18.34 5.07
C THR A 123 0.41 -17.67 5.53
N THR A 124 1.47 -17.72 4.73
CA THR A 124 2.74 -17.10 5.08
C THR A 124 2.61 -15.58 5.13
N GLY A 125 2.93 -14.98 6.28
CA GLY A 125 2.77 -13.54 6.50
C GLY A 125 1.31 -13.09 6.67
N VAL A 126 0.35 -14.02 6.72
CA VAL A 126 -1.07 -13.72 6.93
C VAL A 126 -1.43 -13.82 8.40
N THR A 127 -2.09 -12.79 8.93
CA THR A 127 -2.64 -12.78 10.29
C THR A 127 -4.11 -12.36 10.24
N ALA A 128 -4.99 -13.16 10.84
CA ALA A 128 -6.40 -12.83 10.96
C ALA A 128 -6.73 -12.39 12.40
N THR A 129 -7.55 -11.36 12.52
CA THR A 129 -8.07 -10.84 13.78
C THR A 129 -9.59 -10.75 13.69
N GLY A 130 -10.27 -11.23 14.72
CA GLY A 130 -11.74 -11.26 14.75
C GLY A 130 -12.34 -12.31 13.82
N THR A 131 -13.65 -12.25 13.66
CA THR A 131 -14.43 -13.14 12.78
C THR A 131 -14.90 -12.33 11.58
N GLN A 132 -14.59 -12.76 10.37
CA GLN A 132 -14.99 -12.08 9.14
C GLN A 132 -16.50 -11.83 9.11
N GLY A 133 -16.90 -10.64 8.66
CA GLY A 133 -18.29 -10.19 8.70
C GLY A 133 -18.75 -9.64 10.06
N GLN A 134 -17.86 -9.56 11.05
CA GLN A 134 -18.12 -8.97 12.36
C GLN A 134 -17.24 -7.72 12.57
N ALA A 135 -17.70 -6.82 13.42
CA ALA A 135 -16.98 -5.58 13.72
C ALA A 135 -15.51 -5.82 14.10
N ASN A 136 -14.61 -5.00 13.59
CA ASN A 136 -13.16 -5.05 13.79
C ASN A 136 -12.44 -6.29 13.21
N ALA A 137 -13.11 -7.10 12.39
CA ALA A 137 -12.45 -8.21 11.71
C ALA A 137 -11.47 -7.70 10.63
N LYS A 138 -10.24 -8.20 10.66
CA LYS A 138 -9.18 -7.83 9.74
C LYS A 138 -8.35 -9.04 9.34
N ILE A 139 -7.81 -8.97 8.13
CA ILE A 139 -6.74 -9.86 7.67
C ILE A 139 -5.58 -8.97 7.27
N THR A 140 -4.39 -9.25 7.80
CA THR A 140 -3.16 -8.58 7.36
C THR A 140 -2.34 -9.54 6.50
N LEU A 141 -1.73 -9.02 5.45
CA LEU A 141 -0.77 -9.72 4.61
C LEU A 141 0.54 -8.93 4.63
N GLN A 142 1.58 -9.51 5.23
CA GLN A 142 2.93 -9.00 5.15
C GLN A 142 3.58 -9.52 3.86
N VAL A 143 3.85 -8.64 2.92
CA VAL A 143 4.49 -8.97 1.64
C VAL A 143 6.01 -8.88 1.82
N THR A 144 6.70 -10.01 1.66
CA THR A 144 8.15 -10.12 1.84
C THR A 144 8.82 -10.56 0.54
N ASP A 145 10.15 -10.63 0.54
CA ASP A 145 10.92 -11.16 -0.60
C ASP A 145 10.59 -12.62 -0.93
N SER A 146 10.11 -13.38 0.07
CA SER A 146 9.66 -14.76 -0.10
C SER A 146 8.20 -14.91 -0.54
N THR A 147 7.43 -13.81 -0.60
CA THR A 147 6.05 -13.85 -1.09
C THR A 147 6.06 -14.20 -2.58
N PRO A 148 5.26 -15.19 -3.03
CA PRO A 148 5.14 -15.53 -4.44
C PRO A 148 4.81 -14.29 -5.29
N GLU A 149 5.39 -14.21 -6.49
CA GLU A 149 5.12 -13.11 -7.42
C GLU A 149 3.63 -12.98 -7.76
N THR A 150 2.96 -14.12 -7.84
CA THR A 150 1.52 -14.17 -8.07
C THR A 150 0.83 -14.88 -6.91
N LEU A 151 -0.13 -14.19 -6.32
CA LEU A 151 -1.12 -14.72 -5.40
C LEU A 151 -2.53 -14.43 -5.94
N TYR A 152 -3.50 -14.99 -5.28
CA TYR A 152 -4.93 -14.74 -5.54
C TYR A 152 -5.63 -14.46 -4.22
N TYR A 153 -6.53 -13.48 -4.21
CA TYR A 153 -7.54 -13.43 -3.18
C TYR A 153 -8.80 -14.12 -3.70
N TYR A 154 -9.48 -14.84 -2.83
CA TYR A 154 -10.61 -15.66 -3.23
C TYR A 154 -11.58 -15.89 -2.07
N CYS A 155 -12.77 -16.41 -2.36
CA CYS A 155 -13.73 -16.91 -1.37
C CYS A 155 -13.55 -18.40 -1.18
N THR A 156 -13.38 -18.85 0.07
CA THR A 156 -13.21 -20.29 0.34
C THR A 156 -14.45 -21.14 0.07
N ALA A 157 -15.64 -20.51 -0.06
CA ALA A 157 -16.91 -21.20 -0.27
C ALA A 157 -17.46 -21.09 -1.70
N HIS A 158 -17.03 -20.08 -2.48
CA HIS A 158 -17.61 -19.78 -3.79
C HIS A 158 -16.49 -19.40 -4.77
N SER A 159 -16.54 -20.00 -5.96
CA SER A 159 -15.60 -19.69 -7.04
C SER A 159 -15.88 -18.33 -7.71
N GLY A 160 -14.89 -17.76 -8.35
CA GLY A 160 -15.01 -16.60 -9.20
C GLY A 160 -15.18 -15.25 -8.48
N MET A 161 -15.11 -15.20 -7.16
CA MET A 161 -15.34 -13.98 -6.36
C MET A 161 -14.13 -13.06 -6.27
N GLY A 162 -12.93 -13.56 -6.48
CA GLY A 162 -11.67 -12.84 -6.34
C GLY A 162 -10.89 -12.64 -7.63
N ASN A 163 -9.64 -12.21 -7.51
CA ASN A 163 -8.74 -11.94 -8.63
C ASN A 163 -7.27 -12.12 -8.21
N THR A 164 -6.36 -11.77 -9.09
CA THR A 164 -4.91 -11.86 -8.90
C THR A 164 -4.37 -10.78 -7.98
N ILE A 165 -3.28 -11.12 -7.31
CA ILE A 165 -2.38 -10.20 -6.62
C ILE A 165 -0.98 -10.39 -7.23
N THR A 166 -0.40 -9.32 -7.76
CA THR A 166 1.00 -9.31 -8.16
C THR A 166 1.83 -8.72 -7.03
N SER A 167 2.83 -9.46 -6.52
CA SER A 167 3.78 -8.92 -5.56
C SER A 167 5.06 -8.47 -6.27
N THR A 168 5.44 -7.21 -6.08
CA THR A 168 6.58 -6.58 -6.76
C THR A 168 7.40 -5.72 -5.79
N ASN A 169 8.54 -5.23 -6.24
CA ASN A 169 9.37 -4.32 -5.46
C ASN A 169 8.93 -2.88 -5.66
N ALA A 170 8.86 -2.10 -4.57
CA ALA A 170 8.76 -0.65 -4.67
C ALA A 170 10.09 -0.04 -5.16
N HIS A 171 10.00 1.07 -5.87
CA HIS A 171 11.18 1.81 -6.34
C HIS A 171 11.66 2.78 -5.26
N PHE A 172 12.54 2.29 -4.36
CA PHE A 172 13.09 3.15 -3.32
C PHE A 172 14.08 4.17 -3.90
N ILE A 173 13.84 5.44 -3.59
CA ILE A 173 14.79 6.53 -3.78
C ILE A 173 15.80 6.50 -2.63
N VAL A 174 15.28 6.31 -1.42
CA VAL A 174 16.06 6.02 -0.21
C VAL A 174 15.28 5.07 0.69
N LYS A 175 15.98 4.13 1.33
CA LYS A 175 15.39 3.16 2.25
C LYS A 175 16.10 3.20 3.59
N ASP A 176 15.33 3.33 4.65
CA ASP A 176 15.79 3.28 6.05
C ASP A 176 16.98 4.20 6.36
N ALA A 177 17.02 5.38 5.72
CA ALA A 177 18.08 6.35 5.94
C ALA A 177 17.95 6.96 7.35
N PRO A 178 19.03 6.95 8.17
CA PRO A 178 18.98 7.50 9.51
C PRO A 178 18.90 9.04 9.46
N ILE A 179 17.99 9.61 10.22
CA ILE A 179 17.87 11.05 10.45
C ILE A 179 18.02 11.32 11.94
N PRO A 180 19.12 11.92 12.38
CA PRO A 180 19.33 12.27 13.79
C PRO A 180 18.22 13.19 14.32
N ALA A 181 18.08 13.22 15.65
CA ALA A 181 17.13 14.11 16.31
C ALA A 181 17.29 15.58 15.88
N GLY A 182 16.18 16.22 15.54
CA GLY A 182 16.17 17.64 15.17
C GLY A 182 16.95 18.01 13.91
N SER A 183 17.27 17.02 13.06
CA SER A 183 17.95 17.23 11.78
C SER A 183 17.05 16.87 10.59
N ALA A 184 17.55 17.11 9.40
CA ALA A 184 16.84 16.80 8.16
C ALA A 184 17.75 16.06 7.17
N LEU A 185 17.14 15.21 6.33
CA LEU A 185 17.75 14.58 5.18
C LEU A 185 17.24 15.26 3.92
N GLN A 186 18.14 15.83 3.15
CA GLN A 186 17.85 16.38 1.83
C GLN A 186 18.21 15.34 0.78
N LEU A 187 17.22 14.88 0.01
CA LEU A 187 17.41 13.89 -1.05
C LEU A 187 17.75 14.51 -2.40
N LEU A 188 17.13 15.66 -2.68
CA LEU A 188 17.40 16.42 -3.90
C LEU A 188 17.83 17.83 -3.50
N ASP A 189 18.97 18.25 -3.97
CA ASP A 189 19.51 19.60 -3.78
C ASP A 189 19.78 20.28 -5.11
N GLY A 190 19.98 21.60 -5.07
CA GLY A 190 20.16 22.62 -6.11
C GLY A 190 20.58 22.26 -7.54
N GLY A 191 20.80 21.01 -7.86
CA GLY A 191 21.18 20.56 -9.21
C GLY A 191 20.56 19.23 -9.62
N ALA A 192 20.20 18.41 -8.65
CA ALA A 192 19.52 17.14 -8.90
C ALA A 192 18.03 17.38 -9.17
N LYS A 193 17.51 16.67 -10.16
CA LYS A 193 16.09 16.73 -10.55
C LYS A 193 15.59 15.31 -10.73
N MET A 194 14.36 15.08 -10.36
CA MET A 194 13.67 13.82 -10.61
C MET A 194 12.42 14.12 -11.45
N VAL A 195 12.21 13.34 -12.50
CA VAL A 195 10.99 13.40 -13.29
C VAL A 195 10.05 12.35 -12.74
N VAL A 196 8.83 12.75 -12.48
CA VAL A 196 7.69 11.88 -12.20
C VAL A 196 6.76 11.92 -13.40
N GLN A 197 6.10 10.82 -13.68
CA GLN A 197 5.19 10.69 -14.82
C GLN A 197 3.74 10.70 -14.34
N ASN A 198 2.84 11.03 -15.26
CA ASN A 198 1.42 10.87 -15.02
C ASN A 198 1.11 9.44 -14.54
N GLY A 199 0.45 9.33 -13.39
CA GLY A 199 0.12 8.07 -12.73
C GLY A 199 1.16 7.57 -11.73
N ASP A 200 2.32 8.21 -11.59
CA ASP A 200 3.24 7.90 -10.50
C ASP A 200 2.71 8.41 -9.16
N ARG A 201 3.13 7.77 -8.07
CA ARG A 201 2.92 8.23 -6.70
C ARG A 201 4.22 8.17 -5.93
N MET A 202 4.44 9.12 -5.06
CA MET A 202 5.60 9.16 -4.18
C MET A 202 5.19 8.99 -2.74
N PHE A 203 5.82 8.05 -2.05
CA PHE A 203 5.52 7.73 -0.67
C PHE A 203 6.68 8.06 0.25
N PHE A 204 6.33 8.46 1.47
CA PHE A 204 7.24 8.72 2.57
C PHE A 204 6.82 7.90 3.78
N GLN A 205 7.79 7.35 4.49
CA GLN A 205 7.57 6.53 5.68
C GLN A 205 8.65 6.80 6.70
N SER A 206 8.29 6.74 7.97
CA SER A 206 9.22 6.80 9.10
C SER A 206 9.16 5.52 9.93
N SER A 207 10.24 5.17 10.59
CA SER A 207 10.29 4.08 11.58
C SER A 207 9.49 4.38 12.85
N THR A 208 9.08 5.62 13.06
CA THR A 208 8.42 6.08 14.29
C THR A 208 7.15 6.85 13.95
N ALA A 209 6.09 6.63 14.72
CA ALA A 209 4.81 7.31 14.51
C ALA A 209 4.95 8.83 14.61
N SER A 210 4.31 9.55 13.68
CA SER A 210 4.21 11.02 13.67
C SER A 210 5.54 11.75 13.84
N SER A 211 6.61 11.27 13.23
CA SER A 211 7.98 11.70 13.49
C SER A 211 8.67 12.45 12.36
N LEU A 212 8.14 12.42 11.16
CA LEU A 212 8.74 12.97 9.95
C LEU A 212 7.84 14.07 9.35
N ASP A 213 8.45 15.16 8.94
CA ASP A 213 7.83 16.26 8.17
C ASP A 213 8.59 16.50 6.87
#